data_34d135efafbb3be4e56c56e349045746
#
_entry.id   34d135efafbb3be4e56c56e349045746
#
_cell.length_a   1.000
_cell.length_b   1.000
_cell.length_c   1.000
_cell.angle_alpha   90.00
_cell.angle_beta   90.00
_cell.angle_gamma   90.00
#
_symmetry.space_group_name_H-M   'P 1'
#
loop_
_entity.id
_entity.type
_entity.pdbx_description
1 polymer ?
#
loop_
_entity_poly.entity_id
_entity_poly.type
_entity_poly.pdbx_seq_one_letter_code
_entity_poly.pdbx_strand_id
1 'polypeptide(L)'
;MAGHSKFKNIMHRKGAQDKKRAKIFSRLGREISVAVKEGGPDPEKNIRLRSAVGSAKSLNMPKDNIERAIKKGEGNDPDSNYEEVRYEGYGPEGVAIIVEALTNNKNRTAAEVRSTFSKYGGNLGETGSVSFGFKRLGSITLNKSNINEEELFDFIVENGSEDYDLNDDEYNIYCDQKILHQ
;
A
#
# COMPACT_ATOMS: atom_id res chain seq x y z
N MET A 1 -35.82 -18.17 21.81
CA MET A 1 -34.83 -18.53 20.75
C MET A 1 -34.07 -17.33 20.14
N ALA A 2 -33.66 -16.36 20.97
CA ALA A 2 -32.94 -15.14 20.49
C ALA A 2 -31.40 -15.23 20.54
N GLY A 3 -30.83 -16.28 21.16
CA GLY A 3 -29.38 -16.38 21.38
C GLY A 3 -28.56 -16.84 20.17
N HIS A 4 -29.11 -17.65 19.28
CA HIS A 4 -28.40 -18.18 18.10
C HIS A 4 -28.13 -17.17 17.00
N SER A 5 -28.97 -16.15 16.85
CA SER A 5 -28.81 -15.08 15.84
C SER A 5 -27.66 -14.12 16.17
N LYS A 6 -27.49 -13.77 17.44
CA LYS A 6 -26.44 -12.86 17.91
C LYS A 6 -25.04 -13.48 17.78
N PHE A 7 -24.91 -14.74 18.15
CA PHE A 7 -23.66 -15.51 18.02
C PHE A 7 -23.25 -15.70 16.54
N LYS A 8 -24.20 -16.07 15.66
CA LYS A 8 -23.96 -16.17 14.22
C LYS A 8 -23.52 -14.85 13.60
N ASN A 9 -24.13 -13.74 13.97
CA ASN A 9 -23.76 -12.39 13.47
C ASN A 9 -22.35 -11.99 13.94
N ILE A 10 -21.96 -12.33 15.18
CA ILE A 10 -20.62 -12.08 15.70
C ILE A 10 -19.59 -12.93 14.94
N MET A 11 -19.87 -14.21 14.69
CA MET A 11 -19.01 -15.11 13.91
C MET A 11 -18.83 -14.63 12.47
N HIS A 12 -19.92 -14.19 11.81
CA HIS A 12 -19.84 -13.65 10.44
C HIS A 12 -19.02 -12.34 10.36
N ARG A 13 -19.17 -11.44 11.33
CA ARG A 13 -18.37 -10.20 11.41
C ARG A 13 -16.90 -10.50 11.66
N LYS A 14 -16.59 -11.39 12.58
CA LYS A 14 -15.22 -11.82 12.88
C LYS A 14 -14.59 -12.50 11.65
N GLY A 15 -15.29 -13.43 11.00
CA GLY A 15 -14.80 -14.08 9.79
C GLY A 15 -14.56 -13.11 8.59
N ALA A 16 -15.38 -12.06 8.47
CA ALA A 16 -15.16 -11.03 7.45
C ALA A 16 -13.93 -10.16 7.75
N GLN A 17 -13.71 -9.81 9.03
CA GLN A 17 -12.52 -9.07 9.47
C GLN A 17 -11.25 -9.92 9.30
N ASP A 18 -11.29 -11.21 9.69
CA ASP A 18 -10.17 -12.13 9.54
C ASP A 18 -9.78 -12.31 8.07
N LYS A 19 -10.75 -12.40 7.15
CA LYS A 19 -10.50 -12.45 5.71
C LYS A 19 -9.85 -11.17 5.17
N LYS A 20 -10.31 -10.00 5.62
CA LYS A 20 -9.69 -8.71 5.26
C LYS A 20 -8.24 -8.65 5.74
N ARG A 21 -8.01 -9.02 7.00
CA ARG A 21 -6.69 -9.05 7.62
C ARG A 21 -5.74 -10.02 6.91
N ALA A 22 -6.21 -11.21 6.56
CA ALA A 22 -5.44 -12.19 5.79
C ALA A 22 -5.01 -11.65 4.41
N LYS A 23 -5.89 -10.93 3.70
CA LYS A 23 -5.55 -10.28 2.42
C LYS A 23 -4.47 -9.21 2.60
N ILE A 24 -4.59 -8.37 3.63
CA ILE A 24 -3.61 -7.33 3.95
C ILE A 24 -2.25 -7.98 4.26
N PHE A 25 -2.21 -9.00 5.10
CA PHE A 25 -0.97 -9.71 5.44
C PHE A 25 -0.35 -10.41 4.23
N SER A 26 -1.15 -10.99 3.36
CA SER A 26 -0.65 -11.60 2.11
C SER A 26 -0.03 -10.56 1.18
N ARG A 27 -0.61 -9.36 1.10
CA ARG A 27 -0.05 -8.24 0.31
C ARG A 27 1.27 -7.77 0.91
N LEU A 28 1.31 -7.51 2.21
CA LEU A 28 2.52 -7.07 2.91
C LEU A 28 3.64 -8.12 2.84
N GLY A 29 3.31 -9.41 2.98
CA GLY A 29 4.28 -10.49 2.82
C GLY A 29 4.89 -10.53 1.42
N ARG A 30 4.11 -10.26 0.36
CA ARG A 30 4.64 -10.13 -1.01
C ARG A 30 5.56 -8.93 -1.14
N GLU A 31 5.15 -7.76 -0.61
CA GLU A 31 5.95 -6.54 -0.64
C GLU A 31 7.31 -6.74 0.06
N ILE A 32 7.32 -7.36 1.25
CA ILE A 32 8.54 -7.71 1.97
C ILE A 32 9.43 -8.63 1.13
N SER A 33 8.85 -9.68 0.52
CA SER A 33 9.63 -10.64 -0.28
C SER A 33 10.24 -9.97 -1.53
N VAL A 34 9.52 -9.07 -2.19
CA VAL A 34 10.02 -8.31 -3.34
C VAL A 34 11.13 -7.35 -2.91
N ALA A 35 10.91 -6.62 -1.81
CA ALA A 35 11.92 -5.70 -1.28
C ALA A 35 13.24 -6.42 -0.94
N VAL A 36 13.15 -7.60 -0.33
CA VAL A 36 14.33 -8.44 -0.04
C VAL A 36 15.05 -8.88 -1.32
N LYS A 37 14.29 -9.30 -2.32
CA LYS A 37 14.84 -9.76 -3.59
C LYS A 37 15.61 -8.67 -4.34
N GLU A 38 15.13 -7.43 -4.27
CA GLU A 38 15.74 -6.29 -4.95
C GLU A 38 16.92 -5.67 -4.20
N GLY A 39 16.82 -5.56 -2.86
CA GLY A 39 17.79 -4.80 -2.06
C GLY A 39 18.42 -5.58 -0.91
N GLY A 40 18.16 -6.90 -0.80
CA GLY A 40 18.69 -7.75 0.26
C GLY A 40 17.86 -7.74 1.56
N PRO A 41 18.18 -8.66 2.50
CA PRO A 41 17.37 -8.91 3.69
C PRO A 41 17.62 -7.97 4.86
N ASP A 42 18.57 -7.04 4.74
CA ASP A 42 18.97 -6.12 5.81
C ASP A 42 18.14 -4.81 5.75
N PRO A 43 17.20 -4.56 6.70
CA PRO A 43 16.41 -3.35 6.69
C PRO A 43 17.21 -2.06 6.86
N GLU A 44 18.41 -2.11 7.43
CA GLU A 44 19.29 -0.94 7.59
C GLU A 44 19.85 -0.46 6.25
N LYS A 45 20.02 -1.39 5.30
CA LYS A 45 20.55 -1.13 3.95
C LYS A 45 19.47 -1.07 2.88
N ASN A 46 18.27 -1.55 3.20
CA ASN A 46 17.14 -1.66 2.27
C ASN A 46 15.95 -0.83 2.75
N ILE A 47 15.85 0.40 2.25
CA ILE A 47 14.80 1.36 2.62
C ILE A 47 13.40 0.79 2.30
N ARG A 48 13.23 0.14 1.14
CA ARG A 48 11.96 -0.50 0.75
C ARG A 48 11.54 -1.57 1.76
N LEU A 49 12.48 -2.41 2.18
CA LEU A 49 12.23 -3.44 3.18
C LEU A 49 11.90 -2.82 4.54
N ARG A 50 12.62 -1.78 4.95
CA ARG A 50 12.34 -1.05 6.21
C ARG A 50 10.92 -0.52 6.24
N SER A 51 10.48 0.15 5.16
CA SER A 51 9.12 0.67 5.02
C SER A 51 8.06 -0.43 5.03
N ALA A 52 8.28 -1.52 4.29
CA ALA A 52 7.36 -2.66 4.24
C ALA A 52 7.22 -3.36 5.61
N VAL A 53 8.33 -3.55 6.33
CA VAL A 53 8.35 -4.12 7.69
C VAL A 53 7.69 -3.16 8.69
N GLY A 54 7.93 -1.85 8.58
CA GLY A 54 7.25 -0.83 9.37
C GLY A 54 5.73 -0.89 9.22
N SER A 55 5.25 -0.92 7.98
CA SER A 55 3.83 -1.08 7.65
C SER A 55 3.24 -2.39 8.16
N ALA A 56 3.99 -3.49 8.09
CA ALA A 56 3.55 -4.77 8.62
C ALA A 56 3.40 -4.75 10.15
N LYS A 57 4.34 -4.12 10.85
CA LYS A 57 4.30 -3.96 12.32
C LYS A 57 3.15 -3.06 12.76
N SER A 58 2.90 -1.93 12.09
CA SER A 58 1.81 -1.01 12.40
C SER A 58 0.42 -1.67 12.28
N LEU A 59 0.29 -2.64 11.37
CA LEU A 59 -0.91 -3.44 11.19
C LEU A 59 -0.94 -4.72 12.05
N ASN A 60 -0.03 -4.85 13.01
CA ASN A 60 0.08 -5.99 13.92
C ASN A 60 0.27 -7.33 13.19
N MET A 61 1.06 -7.35 12.13
CA MET A 61 1.46 -8.61 11.49
C MET A 61 2.40 -9.38 12.44
N PRO A 62 2.14 -10.68 12.70
CA PRO A 62 3.00 -11.48 13.57
C PRO A 62 4.45 -11.50 13.05
N LYS A 63 5.41 -11.45 14.00
CA LYS A 63 6.85 -11.47 13.70
C LYS A 63 7.25 -12.65 12.82
N ASP A 64 6.75 -13.84 13.10
CA ASP A 64 7.02 -15.05 12.32
C ASP A 64 6.56 -14.94 10.86
N ASN A 65 5.50 -14.16 10.59
CA ASN A 65 5.03 -13.93 9.22
C ASN A 65 5.96 -12.98 8.47
N ILE A 66 6.50 -11.97 9.15
CA ILE A 66 7.50 -11.04 8.61
C ILE A 66 8.78 -11.81 8.28
N GLU A 67 9.29 -12.60 9.23
CA GLU A 67 10.51 -13.40 9.05
C GLU A 67 10.37 -14.43 7.92
N ARG A 68 9.21 -15.10 7.83
CA ARG A 68 8.91 -16.00 6.69
C ARG A 68 8.88 -15.28 5.36
N ALA A 69 8.36 -14.05 5.32
CA ALA A 69 8.34 -13.26 4.09
C ALA A 69 9.75 -12.81 3.66
N ILE A 70 10.61 -12.43 4.63
CA ILE A 70 12.03 -12.11 4.37
C ILE A 70 12.73 -13.35 3.82
N LYS A 71 12.63 -14.49 4.51
CA LYS A 71 13.26 -15.74 4.08
C LYS A 71 12.76 -16.21 2.71
N LYS A 72 11.49 -15.97 2.38
CA LYS A 72 10.95 -16.24 1.05
C LYS A 72 11.59 -15.37 -0.02
N GLY A 73 11.89 -14.10 0.28
CA GLY A 73 12.56 -13.18 -0.62
C GLY A 73 14.03 -13.54 -0.89
N GLU A 74 14.70 -14.17 0.07
CA GLU A 74 16.08 -14.68 -0.09
C GLU A 74 16.14 -15.95 -0.97
N GLY A 75 15.03 -16.68 -1.07
CA GLY A 75 14.94 -17.93 -1.82
C GLY A 75 14.78 -17.72 -3.33
N ASN A 76 15.17 -18.74 -4.10
CA ASN A 76 15.00 -18.79 -5.57
C ASN A 76 13.71 -19.51 -5.99
N ASP A 77 12.66 -19.47 -5.18
CA ASP A 77 11.36 -20.08 -5.51
C ASP A 77 10.74 -19.36 -6.73
N PRO A 78 10.49 -20.08 -7.86
CA PRO A 78 9.88 -19.47 -9.05
C PRO A 78 8.52 -18.84 -8.79
N ASP A 79 7.75 -19.39 -7.85
CA ASP A 79 6.43 -18.86 -7.45
C ASP A 79 6.53 -17.55 -6.64
N SER A 80 7.72 -17.19 -6.21
CA SER A 80 8.01 -15.92 -5.53
C SER A 80 8.51 -14.82 -6.46
N ASN A 81 8.62 -15.07 -7.76
CA ASN A 81 8.97 -14.08 -8.77
C ASN A 81 7.77 -13.16 -9.04
N TYR A 82 7.61 -12.16 -8.17
CA TYR A 82 6.61 -11.12 -8.39
C TYR A 82 7.20 -10.00 -9.24
N GLU A 83 6.38 -9.49 -10.15
CA GLU A 83 6.67 -8.32 -10.97
C GLU A 83 5.68 -7.21 -10.63
N GLU A 84 6.13 -5.98 -10.66
CA GLU A 84 5.26 -4.82 -10.55
C GLU A 84 4.56 -4.58 -11.88
N VAL A 85 3.24 -4.44 -11.82
CA VAL A 85 2.41 -4.14 -13.00
C VAL A 85 1.45 -3.03 -12.62
N ARG A 86 1.36 -2.03 -13.50
CA ARG A 86 0.39 -0.93 -13.36
C ARG A 86 -0.72 -1.10 -14.38
N TYR A 87 -1.94 -0.92 -13.92
CA TYR A 87 -3.15 -0.86 -14.75
C TYR A 87 -3.79 0.51 -14.57
N GLU A 88 -4.33 1.03 -15.64
CA GLU A 88 -4.95 2.34 -15.70
C GLU A 88 -6.34 2.24 -16.29
N GLY A 89 -7.28 3.04 -15.80
CA GLY A 89 -8.64 3.01 -16.31
C GLY A 89 -9.54 4.02 -15.64
N TYR A 90 -10.80 3.97 -16.03
CA TYR A 90 -11.83 4.85 -15.48
C TYR A 90 -12.86 4.01 -14.74
N GLY A 91 -13.20 4.44 -13.53
CA GLY A 91 -14.33 3.94 -12.77
C GLY A 91 -15.64 4.58 -13.23
N PRO A 92 -16.75 4.31 -12.51
CA PRO A 92 -18.02 5.01 -12.74
C PRO A 92 -17.82 6.52 -12.70
N GLU A 93 -18.67 7.25 -13.41
CA GLU A 93 -18.62 8.73 -13.50
C GLU A 93 -17.29 9.29 -14.05
N GLY A 94 -16.47 8.45 -14.68
CA GLY A 94 -15.19 8.89 -15.26
C GLY A 94 -14.06 9.13 -14.26
N VAL A 95 -14.17 8.57 -13.06
CA VAL A 95 -13.10 8.67 -12.05
C VAL A 95 -11.86 7.92 -12.51
N ALA A 96 -10.74 8.63 -12.63
CA ALA A 96 -9.45 8.04 -13.00
C ALA A 96 -8.93 7.12 -11.88
N ILE A 97 -8.48 5.92 -12.23
CA ILE A 97 -8.00 4.90 -11.29
C ILE A 97 -6.69 4.32 -11.79
N ILE A 98 -5.68 4.33 -10.91
CA ILE A 98 -4.43 3.58 -11.10
C ILE A 98 -4.46 2.39 -10.14
N VAL A 99 -4.16 1.20 -10.66
CA VAL A 99 -3.99 -0.03 -9.88
C VAL A 99 -2.55 -0.50 -10.00
N GLU A 100 -1.82 -0.47 -8.89
CA GLU A 100 -0.49 -1.07 -8.80
C GLU A 100 -0.60 -2.47 -8.19
N ALA A 101 -0.02 -3.45 -8.84
CA ALA A 101 -0.10 -4.84 -8.42
C ALA A 101 1.27 -5.52 -8.44
N LEU A 102 1.51 -6.36 -7.43
CA LEU A 102 2.60 -7.33 -7.41
C LEU A 102 2.04 -8.68 -7.82
N THR A 103 2.51 -9.22 -8.94
CA THR A 103 1.98 -10.49 -9.48
C THR A 103 3.08 -11.39 -10.02
N ASN A 104 2.89 -12.68 -9.85
CA ASN A 104 3.67 -13.72 -10.52
C ASN A 104 2.99 -14.21 -11.82
N ASN A 105 1.84 -13.61 -12.21
CA ASN A 105 1.14 -13.95 -13.44
C ASN A 105 0.36 -12.74 -13.98
N LYS A 106 1.00 -12.00 -14.89
CA LYS A 106 0.43 -10.79 -15.51
C LYS A 106 -0.90 -11.03 -16.21
N ASN A 107 -1.02 -12.15 -16.93
CA ASN A 107 -2.22 -12.45 -17.72
C ASN A 107 -3.43 -12.67 -16.82
N ARG A 108 -3.28 -13.46 -15.74
CA ARG A 108 -4.33 -13.67 -14.75
C ARG A 108 -4.74 -12.35 -14.10
N THR A 109 -3.77 -11.57 -13.65
CA THR A 109 -4.05 -10.30 -12.98
C THR A 109 -4.71 -9.30 -13.92
N ALA A 110 -4.27 -9.20 -15.17
CA ALA A 110 -4.91 -8.34 -16.18
C ALA A 110 -6.38 -8.72 -16.41
N ALA A 111 -6.66 -10.03 -16.50
CA ALA A 111 -8.04 -10.51 -16.66
C ALA A 111 -8.92 -10.20 -15.44
N GLU A 112 -8.39 -10.38 -14.23
CA GLU A 112 -9.11 -10.07 -12.99
C GLU A 112 -9.37 -8.56 -12.85
N VAL A 113 -8.38 -7.72 -13.13
CA VAL A 113 -8.52 -6.25 -13.08
C VAL A 113 -9.55 -5.79 -14.11
N ARG A 114 -9.46 -6.25 -15.36
CA ARG A 114 -10.44 -5.92 -16.42
C ARG A 114 -11.85 -6.33 -16.02
N SER A 115 -12.01 -7.55 -15.54
CA SER A 115 -13.31 -8.06 -15.08
C SER A 115 -13.87 -7.22 -13.94
N THR A 116 -13.01 -6.77 -13.02
CA THR A 116 -13.41 -5.94 -11.89
C THR A 116 -13.87 -4.56 -12.34
N PHE A 117 -13.11 -3.89 -13.22
CA PHE A 117 -13.53 -2.60 -13.80
C PHE A 117 -14.91 -2.75 -14.46
N SER A 118 -15.09 -3.71 -15.36
CA SER A 118 -16.34 -3.93 -16.08
C SER A 118 -17.51 -4.23 -15.12
N LYS A 119 -17.28 -5.06 -14.11
CA LYS A 119 -18.30 -5.45 -13.12
C LYS A 119 -18.86 -4.26 -12.35
N TYR A 120 -18.03 -3.27 -12.08
CA TYR A 120 -18.42 -2.09 -11.29
C TYR A 120 -18.66 -0.84 -12.16
N GLY A 121 -18.92 -1.02 -13.46
CA GLY A 121 -19.32 0.07 -14.35
C GLY A 121 -18.18 0.96 -14.82
N GLY A 122 -16.93 0.49 -14.67
CA GLY A 122 -15.75 1.15 -15.18
C GLY A 122 -15.20 0.49 -16.44
N ASN A 123 -14.11 1.03 -16.95
CA ASN A 123 -13.39 0.52 -18.11
C ASN A 123 -11.88 0.55 -17.88
N LEU A 124 -11.21 -0.59 -18.15
CA LEU A 124 -9.75 -0.65 -18.15
C LEU A 124 -9.24 -0.03 -19.45
N GLY A 125 -8.40 0.98 -19.32
CA GLY A 125 -7.74 1.68 -20.42
C GLY A 125 -6.38 1.10 -20.78
N GLU A 126 -5.68 1.79 -21.67
CA GLU A 126 -4.28 1.53 -21.99
C GLU A 126 -3.35 2.21 -20.99
N THR A 127 -2.08 1.79 -20.97
CA THR A 127 -1.04 2.45 -20.17
C THR A 127 -0.90 3.91 -20.60
N GLY A 128 -0.90 4.83 -19.64
CA GLY A 128 -0.86 6.28 -19.92
C GLY A 128 -2.23 6.94 -20.02
N SER A 129 -3.33 6.17 -19.95
CA SER A 129 -4.68 6.72 -20.13
C SER A 129 -5.13 7.66 -19.01
N VAL A 130 -4.60 7.49 -17.81
CA VAL A 130 -4.94 8.34 -16.64
C VAL A 130 -3.73 8.87 -15.88
N SER A 131 -2.55 8.26 -16.04
CA SER A 131 -1.35 8.60 -15.26
C SER A 131 -0.86 10.03 -15.42
N PHE A 132 -1.23 10.71 -16.52
CA PHE A 132 -0.93 12.14 -16.73
C PHE A 132 -1.57 13.05 -15.67
N GLY A 133 -2.67 12.61 -15.03
CA GLY A 133 -3.36 13.36 -13.97
C GLY A 133 -2.87 13.01 -12.56
N PHE A 134 -1.84 12.14 -12.41
CA PHE A 134 -1.33 11.70 -11.13
C PHE A 134 0.13 12.08 -10.93
N LYS A 135 0.45 12.51 -9.71
CA LYS A 135 1.81 12.69 -9.26
C LYS A 135 2.07 11.73 -8.09
N ARG A 136 3.20 11.01 -8.14
CA ARG A 136 3.59 10.13 -7.03
C ARG A 136 4.45 10.93 -6.07
N LEU A 137 3.95 11.11 -4.84
CA LEU A 137 4.61 11.87 -3.79
C LEU A 137 4.88 10.99 -2.57
N GLY A 138 5.88 11.36 -1.80
CA GLY A 138 6.02 10.97 -0.42
C GLY A 138 5.02 11.75 0.43
N SER A 139 4.42 11.11 1.44
CA SER A 139 3.51 11.76 2.38
C SER A 139 3.94 11.47 3.80
N ILE A 140 4.02 12.53 4.62
CA ILE A 140 4.30 12.48 6.04
C ILE A 140 3.09 13.09 6.76
N THR A 141 2.49 12.32 7.67
CA THR A 141 1.38 12.80 8.50
C THR A 141 1.88 13.07 9.92
N LEU A 142 1.66 14.27 10.43
CA LEU A 142 2.04 14.71 11.77
C LEU A 142 0.80 15.17 12.53
N ASN A 143 0.69 14.77 13.80
CA ASN A 143 -0.38 15.24 14.68
C ASN A 143 -0.08 16.67 15.16
N LYS A 144 -1.08 17.54 15.12
CA LYS A 144 -0.96 18.98 15.49
C LYS A 144 -0.64 19.24 16.95
N SER A 145 -0.86 18.30 17.84
CA SER A 145 -0.93 18.53 19.30
C SER A 145 0.32 19.13 19.94
N ASN A 146 1.48 19.19 19.25
CA ASN A 146 2.73 19.71 19.81
C ASN A 146 3.64 20.38 18.75
N ILE A 147 3.08 20.87 17.66
CA ILE A 147 3.87 21.41 16.56
C ILE A 147 3.51 22.89 16.38
N ASN A 148 4.52 23.76 16.39
CA ASN A 148 4.38 25.15 15.99
C ASN A 148 4.28 25.22 14.46
N GLU A 149 3.19 25.80 13.94
CA GLU A 149 2.92 25.86 12.51
C GLU A 149 3.96 26.68 11.74
N GLU A 150 4.45 27.80 12.30
CA GLU A 150 5.47 28.64 11.67
C GLU A 150 6.80 27.88 11.54
N GLU A 151 7.24 27.23 12.62
CA GLU A 151 8.47 26.41 12.62
C GLU A 151 8.37 25.22 11.66
N LEU A 152 7.19 24.59 11.59
CA LEU A 152 6.95 23.50 10.64
C LEU A 152 7.01 24.03 9.20
N PHE A 153 6.39 25.17 8.92
CA PHE A 153 6.38 25.77 7.60
C PHE A 153 7.80 26.09 7.11
N ASP A 154 8.59 26.75 7.95
CA ASP A 154 9.99 27.07 7.64
C ASP A 154 10.79 25.79 7.36
N PHE A 155 10.61 24.77 8.19
CA PHE A 155 11.29 23.48 8.03
C PHE A 155 10.94 22.79 6.72
N ILE A 156 9.64 22.71 6.35
CA ILE A 156 9.22 22.03 5.11
C ILE A 156 9.67 22.76 3.85
N VAL A 157 9.70 24.10 3.87
CA VAL A 157 10.19 24.92 2.75
C VAL A 157 11.70 24.73 2.57
N GLU A 158 12.48 24.78 3.65
CA GLU A 158 13.92 24.59 3.60
C GLU A 158 14.33 23.18 3.13
N ASN A 159 13.50 22.17 3.41
CA ASN A 159 13.77 20.77 3.06
C ASN A 159 13.10 20.30 1.76
N GLY A 160 12.59 21.21 0.94
CA GLY A 160 12.12 20.92 -0.42
C GLY A 160 10.79 20.17 -0.49
N SER A 161 9.91 20.42 0.47
CA SER A 161 8.51 19.96 0.38
C SER A 161 7.82 20.64 -0.80
N GLU A 162 6.92 19.90 -1.45
CA GLU A 162 6.20 20.39 -2.63
C GLU A 162 4.86 21.03 -2.25
N ASP A 163 4.21 20.50 -1.23
CA ASP A 163 2.88 20.94 -0.79
C ASP A 163 2.59 20.44 0.63
N TYR A 164 1.61 21.03 1.30
CA TYR A 164 1.08 20.53 2.55
C TYR A 164 -0.42 20.81 2.69
N ASP A 165 -1.15 19.89 3.31
CA ASP A 165 -2.56 20.01 3.64
C ASP A 165 -2.76 20.11 5.15
N LEU A 166 -3.71 20.96 5.55
CA LEU A 166 -4.15 21.14 6.92
C LEU A 166 -5.52 20.50 7.11
N ASN A 167 -5.58 19.45 7.93
CA ASN A 167 -6.84 18.95 8.48
C ASN A 167 -7.01 19.44 9.91
N ASP A 168 -8.17 19.19 10.52
CA ASP A 168 -8.47 19.67 11.88
C ASP A 168 -7.45 19.19 12.93
N ASP A 169 -6.94 17.97 12.80
CA ASP A 169 -6.07 17.31 13.77
C ASP A 169 -4.65 16.99 13.27
N GLU A 170 -4.39 17.09 11.95
CA GLU A 170 -3.15 16.60 11.34
C GLU A 170 -2.62 17.54 10.26
N TYR A 171 -1.27 17.57 10.12
CA TYR A 171 -0.57 18.10 8.95
C TYR A 171 -0.21 16.95 8.02
N ASN A 172 -0.56 17.03 6.74
CA ASN A 172 -0.09 16.14 5.70
C ASN A 172 0.89 16.89 4.81
N ILE A 173 2.15 16.49 4.84
CA ILE A 173 3.25 17.11 4.10
C ILE A 173 3.58 16.23 2.91
N TYR A 174 3.71 16.83 1.72
CA TYR A 174 4.01 16.12 0.49
C TYR A 174 5.40 16.51 -0.04
N CYS A 175 6.17 15.53 -0.46
CA CYS A 175 7.51 15.74 -1.00
C CYS A 175 7.80 14.76 -2.15
N ASP A 176 8.88 15.01 -2.89
CA ASP A 176 9.39 14.00 -3.83
C ASP A 176 9.70 12.71 -3.05
N GLN A 177 9.29 11.56 -3.60
CA GLN A 177 9.52 10.27 -2.93
C GLN A 177 11.00 9.98 -2.64
N LYS A 178 11.93 10.61 -3.38
CA LYS A 178 13.38 10.41 -3.20
C LYS A 178 13.91 11.01 -1.91
N ILE A 179 13.27 12.08 -1.42
CA ILE A 179 13.68 12.77 -0.19
C ILE A 179 12.87 12.35 1.03
N LEU A 180 11.83 11.52 0.87
CA LEU A 180 10.95 11.10 1.96
C LEU A 180 11.68 10.49 3.16
N HIS A 181 12.87 9.95 2.98
CA HIS A 181 13.67 9.27 4.01
C HIS A 181 14.97 9.99 4.36
N GLN A 182 15.16 11.19 3.84
CA GLN A 182 16.28 12.08 4.20
C GLN A 182 15.94 12.90 5.43
#